data_96ff43a5ca462ac8d32eff10804d4c35
#
_entry.id   96ff43a5ca462ac8d32eff10804d4c35
#
_cell.length_a   1.000
_cell.length_b   1.000
_cell.length_c   1.000
_cell.angle_alpha   90.00
_cell.angle_beta   90.00
_cell.angle_gamma   90.00
#
_symmetry.space_group_name_H-M   'P 1'
#
loop_
_entity.id
_entity.type
_entity.pdbx_description
1 polymer ?
#
loop_
_entity_poly.entity_id
_entity_poly.type
_entity_poly.pdbx_seq_one_letter_code
_entity_poly.pdbx_strand_id
1 'polypeptide(L)'
;QGMMLKSNRPLVVFEGKTDIKYVKRAIDLLKDENPLYGQIQVDYMSAGGADNMQFFITDLLEVIPSNKKIIVFFDRDDEGQKGAAALLNLTTSDEAIAQYNDIKRDNLTVSFIPYKTGVNRGDFLIEDYFSWDKTVKPMVDKTIENSHHPLKNLPKLSSRIKKGLEDKHMTFTKEEFEGFITLLDKIVKLSTEEGI
;
A
#
# COMPACT_ATOMS: atom_id res chain seq x y z
N GLN A 1 -5.14 -19.00 -8.17
CA GLN A 1 -5.86 -17.74 -8.52
C GLN A 1 -7.38 -17.96 -8.63
N GLY A 2 -7.86 -19.02 -9.28
CA GLY A 2 -9.30 -19.23 -9.49
C GLY A 2 -10.16 -19.38 -8.23
N MET A 3 -9.64 -19.93 -7.13
CA MET A 3 -10.39 -20.03 -5.85
C MET A 3 -10.47 -18.69 -5.12
N MET A 4 -9.45 -17.84 -5.18
CA MET A 4 -9.41 -16.52 -4.58
C MET A 4 -10.48 -15.58 -5.19
N LEU A 5 -10.64 -15.63 -6.51
CA LEU A 5 -11.63 -14.81 -7.22
C LEU A 5 -13.08 -15.23 -6.91
N LYS A 6 -13.32 -16.48 -6.53
CA LYS A 6 -14.64 -17.01 -6.16
C LYS A 6 -14.97 -16.85 -4.68
N SER A 7 -14.02 -16.46 -3.84
CA SER A 7 -14.28 -16.24 -2.42
C SER A 7 -15.16 -15.00 -2.23
N ASN A 8 -15.97 -14.99 -1.16
CA ASN A 8 -16.77 -13.81 -0.77
C ASN A 8 -15.96 -12.76 0.00
N ARG A 9 -14.67 -12.99 0.23
CA ARG A 9 -13.81 -12.07 0.94
C ARG A 9 -13.55 -10.83 0.08
N PRO A 10 -13.47 -9.62 0.67
CA PRO A 10 -12.98 -8.46 -0.05
C PRO A 10 -11.61 -8.72 -0.66
N LEU A 11 -11.36 -8.18 -1.84
CA LEU A 11 -10.07 -8.22 -2.50
C LEU A 11 -9.36 -6.89 -2.30
N VAL A 12 -8.18 -6.93 -1.71
CA VAL A 12 -7.29 -5.77 -1.57
C VAL A 12 -6.19 -5.86 -2.62
N VAL A 13 -6.07 -4.82 -3.43
CA VAL A 13 -5.09 -4.73 -4.52
C VAL A 13 -4.11 -3.62 -4.21
N PHE A 14 -2.82 -3.96 -4.21
CA PHE A 14 -1.72 -3.02 -4.09
C PHE A 14 -0.98 -2.86 -5.42
N GLU A 15 -0.16 -1.83 -5.52
CA GLU A 15 0.70 -1.62 -6.70
C GLU A 15 1.71 -2.74 -6.85
N GLY A 16 2.40 -3.10 -5.77
CA GLY A 16 3.50 -4.06 -5.76
C GLY A 16 3.26 -5.31 -4.91
N LYS A 17 4.00 -6.37 -5.23
CA LYS A 17 4.01 -7.61 -4.42
C LYS A 17 4.66 -7.39 -3.06
N THR A 18 5.60 -6.47 -2.98
CA THR A 18 6.32 -6.12 -1.75
C THR A 18 5.38 -5.52 -0.72
N ASP A 19 4.42 -4.71 -1.17
CA ASP A 19 3.41 -4.08 -0.31
C ASP A 19 2.61 -5.14 0.45
N ILE A 20 2.20 -6.19 -0.26
CA ILE A 20 1.49 -7.33 0.35
C ILE A 20 2.35 -8.03 1.40
N LYS A 21 3.65 -8.21 1.13
CA LYS A 21 4.58 -8.82 2.09
C LYS A 21 4.67 -7.99 3.38
N TYR A 22 4.79 -6.67 3.24
CA TYR A 22 4.86 -5.76 4.38
C TYR A 22 3.56 -5.77 5.18
N VAL A 23 2.41 -5.69 4.54
CA VAL A 23 1.10 -5.74 5.21
C VAL A 23 0.92 -7.04 5.97
N LYS A 24 1.20 -8.18 5.35
CA LYS A 24 1.10 -9.48 6.02
C LYS A 24 2.04 -9.59 7.22
N ARG A 25 3.27 -9.10 7.09
CA ARG A 25 4.22 -9.10 8.20
C ARG A 25 3.78 -8.16 9.33
N ALA A 26 3.25 -6.98 9.00
CA ALA A 26 2.69 -6.06 9.97
C ALA A 26 1.54 -6.70 10.76
N ILE A 27 0.62 -7.38 10.08
CA ILE A 27 -0.48 -8.12 10.74
C ILE A 27 0.08 -9.16 11.70
N ASP A 28 1.03 -9.98 11.26
CA ASP A 28 1.61 -11.03 12.10
C ASP A 28 2.26 -10.49 13.37
N LEU A 29 2.92 -9.33 13.29
CA LEU A 29 3.61 -8.72 14.42
C LEU A 29 2.68 -7.94 15.36
N LEU A 30 1.60 -7.34 14.82
CA LEU A 30 0.75 -6.40 15.56
C LEU A 30 -0.59 -6.99 16.02
N LYS A 31 -0.96 -8.19 15.55
CA LYS A 31 -2.26 -8.83 15.88
C LYS A 31 -2.47 -9.11 17.38
N ASP A 32 -1.40 -9.28 18.14
CA ASP A 32 -1.48 -9.51 19.58
C ASP A 32 -1.79 -8.22 20.35
N GLU A 33 -1.46 -7.06 19.78
CA GLU A 33 -1.80 -5.74 20.36
C GLU A 33 -3.21 -5.30 19.99
N ASN A 34 -3.64 -5.59 18.78
CA ASN A 34 -4.98 -5.31 18.30
C ASN A 34 -5.56 -6.56 17.62
N PRO A 35 -6.45 -7.30 18.31
CA PRO A 35 -7.06 -8.52 17.77
C PRO A 35 -7.81 -8.31 16.45
N LEU A 36 -8.25 -7.07 16.12
CA LEU A 36 -8.91 -6.77 14.84
C LEU A 36 -7.99 -7.06 13.66
N TYR A 37 -6.66 -6.89 13.81
CA TYR A 37 -5.72 -7.18 12.74
C TYR A 37 -5.65 -8.68 12.43
N GLY A 38 -5.73 -9.54 13.45
CA GLY A 38 -5.82 -11.00 13.26
C GLY A 38 -7.12 -11.47 12.64
N GLN A 39 -8.17 -10.63 12.67
CA GLN A 39 -9.49 -10.91 12.10
C GLN A 39 -9.63 -10.38 10.65
N ILE A 40 -8.63 -9.72 10.09
CA ILE A 40 -8.66 -9.26 8.70
C ILE A 40 -8.79 -10.47 7.77
N GLN A 41 -9.95 -10.58 7.11
CA GLN A 41 -10.25 -11.65 6.15
C GLN A 41 -10.41 -11.05 4.76
N VAL A 42 -9.31 -10.84 4.08
CA VAL A 42 -9.25 -10.32 2.72
C VAL A 42 -8.36 -11.19 1.86
N ASP A 43 -8.60 -11.16 0.57
CA ASP A 43 -7.66 -11.68 -0.43
C ASP A 43 -6.74 -10.55 -0.87
N TYR A 44 -5.51 -10.87 -1.27
CA TYR A 44 -4.53 -9.88 -1.72
C TYR A 44 -4.06 -10.17 -3.15
N MET A 45 -3.99 -9.14 -3.96
CA MET A 45 -3.36 -9.17 -5.28
C MET A 45 -2.51 -7.91 -5.51
N SER A 46 -1.60 -7.97 -6.47
CA SER A 46 -0.81 -6.83 -6.92
C SER A 46 -0.93 -6.63 -8.41
N ALA A 47 -1.00 -5.37 -8.84
CA ALA A 47 -1.14 -5.01 -10.24
C ALA A 47 0.20 -5.00 -11.01
N GLY A 48 1.33 -4.91 -10.30
CA GLY A 48 2.65 -4.79 -10.92
C GLY A 48 3.04 -3.36 -11.28
N GLY A 49 2.51 -2.38 -10.55
CA GLY A 49 2.77 -0.94 -10.67
C GLY A 49 1.50 -0.12 -10.84
N ALA A 50 1.59 1.17 -10.52
CA ALA A 50 0.47 2.12 -10.66
C ALA A 50 -0.05 2.19 -12.11
N ASP A 51 0.84 2.20 -13.08
CA ASP A 51 0.51 2.26 -14.52
C ASP A 51 -0.28 1.03 -15.01
N ASN A 52 -0.05 -0.12 -14.38
CA ASN A 52 -0.75 -1.36 -14.74
C ASN A 52 -2.11 -1.51 -14.05
N MET A 53 -2.38 -0.73 -13.01
CA MET A 53 -3.56 -0.89 -12.17
C MET A 53 -4.87 -0.78 -12.97
N GLN A 54 -4.95 0.18 -13.89
CA GLN A 54 -6.13 0.37 -14.72
C GLN A 54 -6.48 -0.91 -15.50
N PHE A 55 -5.51 -1.47 -16.21
CA PHE A 55 -5.72 -2.68 -17.02
C PHE A 55 -6.04 -3.88 -16.14
N PHE A 56 -5.26 -4.06 -15.07
CA PHE A 56 -5.45 -5.16 -14.13
C PHE A 56 -6.85 -5.17 -13.51
N ILE A 57 -7.35 -4.02 -13.03
CA ILE A 57 -8.68 -3.91 -12.42
C ILE A 57 -9.77 -4.06 -13.47
N THR A 58 -9.62 -3.49 -14.67
CA THR A 58 -10.61 -3.63 -15.74
C THR A 58 -10.80 -5.11 -16.11
N ASP A 59 -9.71 -5.83 -16.35
CA ASP A 59 -9.77 -7.27 -16.66
C ASP A 59 -10.36 -8.08 -15.49
N LEU A 60 -10.03 -7.68 -14.26
CA LEU A 60 -10.53 -8.34 -13.05
C LEU A 60 -12.04 -8.19 -12.89
N LEU A 61 -12.57 -7.00 -13.15
CA LEU A 61 -14.01 -6.70 -13.06
C LEU A 61 -14.87 -7.51 -14.03
N GLU A 62 -14.29 -7.97 -15.15
CA GLU A 62 -14.98 -8.83 -16.12
C GLU A 62 -15.18 -10.27 -15.61
N VAL A 63 -14.34 -10.73 -14.70
CA VAL A 63 -14.29 -12.15 -14.29
C VAL A 63 -14.72 -12.40 -12.85
N ILE A 64 -14.81 -11.37 -12.02
CA ILE A 64 -15.20 -11.53 -10.61
C ILE A 64 -16.71 -11.32 -10.43
N PRO A 65 -17.31 -11.91 -9.36
CA PRO A 65 -18.71 -11.62 -9.02
C PRO A 65 -18.92 -10.14 -8.71
N SER A 66 -20.04 -9.58 -9.19
CA SER A 66 -20.37 -8.14 -9.02
C SER A 66 -20.54 -7.71 -7.56
N ASN A 67 -20.81 -8.66 -6.65
CA ASN A 67 -20.91 -8.41 -5.23
C ASN A 67 -19.58 -8.53 -4.46
N LYS A 68 -18.49 -8.91 -5.14
CA LYS A 68 -17.18 -8.99 -4.50
C LYS A 68 -16.60 -7.57 -4.39
N LYS A 69 -16.40 -7.13 -3.15
CA LYS A 69 -15.76 -5.84 -2.86
C LYS A 69 -14.29 -5.83 -3.31
N ILE A 70 -13.88 -4.79 -4.02
CA ILE A 70 -12.50 -4.55 -4.41
C ILE A 70 -12.05 -3.24 -3.78
N ILE A 71 -10.90 -3.28 -3.11
CA ILE A 71 -10.26 -2.13 -2.50
C ILE A 71 -8.87 -1.99 -3.12
N VAL A 72 -8.62 -0.89 -3.81
CA VAL A 72 -7.35 -0.60 -4.47
C VAL A 72 -6.62 0.45 -3.66
N PHE A 73 -5.34 0.20 -3.36
CA PHE A 73 -4.47 1.16 -2.71
C PHE A 73 -3.38 1.65 -3.66
N PHE A 74 -3.26 2.96 -3.75
CA PHE A 74 -2.16 3.66 -4.39
C PHE A 74 -1.25 4.34 -3.36
N ASP A 75 0.01 4.50 -3.68
CA ASP A 75 0.91 5.38 -2.96
C ASP A 75 0.47 6.85 -3.06
N ARG A 76 0.87 7.68 -2.11
CA ARG A 76 0.60 9.12 -2.14
C ARG A 76 1.72 9.84 -2.86
N ASP A 77 1.76 9.70 -4.17
CA ASP A 77 2.69 10.42 -5.04
C ASP A 77 2.04 10.70 -6.40
N ASP A 78 2.78 11.34 -7.28
CA ASP A 78 2.30 11.68 -8.63
C ASP A 78 1.93 10.45 -9.46
N GLU A 79 2.64 9.34 -9.28
CA GLU A 79 2.38 8.09 -10.01
C GLU A 79 1.07 7.44 -9.53
N GLY A 80 0.87 7.40 -8.21
CA GLY A 80 -0.38 6.93 -7.61
C GLY A 80 -1.59 7.78 -8.02
N GLN A 81 -1.45 9.12 -8.06
CA GLN A 81 -2.51 10.01 -8.56
C GLN A 81 -2.85 9.75 -10.03
N LYS A 82 -1.85 9.61 -10.89
CA LYS A 82 -2.05 9.28 -12.32
C LYS A 82 -2.72 7.91 -12.49
N GLY A 83 -2.27 6.91 -11.74
CA GLY A 83 -2.86 5.57 -11.76
C GLY A 83 -4.31 5.55 -11.32
N ALA A 84 -4.65 6.25 -10.24
CA ALA A 84 -6.03 6.38 -9.75
C ALA A 84 -6.91 7.15 -10.74
N ALA A 85 -6.42 8.24 -11.30
CA ALA A 85 -7.13 9.02 -12.31
C ALA A 85 -7.41 8.19 -13.56
N ALA A 86 -6.43 7.44 -14.06
CA ALA A 86 -6.58 6.55 -15.21
C ALA A 86 -7.62 5.45 -14.95
N LEU A 87 -7.53 4.78 -13.78
CA LEU A 87 -8.48 3.74 -13.37
C LEU A 87 -9.93 4.24 -13.33
N LEU A 88 -10.14 5.47 -12.84
CA LEU A 88 -11.46 6.07 -12.66
C LEU A 88 -11.95 6.88 -13.88
N ASN A 89 -11.14 6.99 -14.92
CA ASN A 89 -11.39 7.89 -16.05
C ASN A 89 -11.61 9.35 -15.60
N LEU A 90 -10.74 9.82 -14.73
CA LEU A 90 -10.68 11.18 -14.18
C LEU A 90 -9.37 11.85 -14.60
N THR A 91 -9.18 13.09 -14.20
CA THR A 91 -7.91 13.81 -14.32
C THR A 91 -7.22 13.93 -12.96
N THR A 92 -5.93 14.18 -12.93
CA THR A 92 -5.18 14.40 -11.67
C THR A 92 -5.59 15.70 -10.97
N SER A 93 -6.27 16.62 -11.68
CA SER A 93 -6.83 17.85 -11.11
C SER A 93 -8.24 17.66 -10.52
N ASP A 94 -8.86 16.48 -10.69
CA ASP A 94 -10.08 16.14 -9.95
C ASP A 94 -9.84 16.29 -8.45
N GLU A 95 -10.78 16.95 -7.75
CA GLU A 95 -10.58 17.30 -6.34
C GLU A 95 -10.31 16.08 -5.46
N ALA A 96 -11.02 14.99 -5.68
CA ALA A 96 -10.83 13.78 -4.90
C ALA A 96 -9.45 13.15 -5.13
N ILE A 97 -8.97 13.13 -6.38
CA ILE A 97 -7.63 12.64 -6.74
C ILE A 97 -6.55 13.56 -6.17
N ALA A 98 -6.68 14.89 -6.38
CA ALA A 98 -5.70 15.88 -5.93
C ALA A 98 -5.55 15.89 -4.40
N GLN A 99 -6.62 15.59 -3.66
CA GLN A 99 -6.63 15.54 -2.20
C GLN A 99 -6.41 14.14 -1.62
N TYR A 100 -6.13 13.13 -2.44
CA TYR A 100 -5.96 11.74 -2.02
C TYR A 100 -7.16 11.17 -1.25
N ASN A 101 -8.38 11.56 -1.63
CA ASN A 101 -9.61 11.06 -1.02
C ASN A 101 -9.98 9.68 -1.56
N ASP A 102 -10.71 8.92 -0.75
CA ASP A 102 -11.28 7.65 -1.21
C ASP A 102 -12.43 7.91 -2.18
N ILE A 103 -12.48 7.13 -3.26
CA ILE A 103 -13.53 7.21 -4.27
C ILE A 103 -14.19 5.84 -4.38
N LYS A 104 -15.52 5.80 -4.16
CA LYS A 104 -16.32 4.57 -4.25
C LYS A 104 -17.17 4.59 -5.53
N ARG A 105 -17.11 3.48 -6.25
CA ARG A 105 -17.94 3.22 -7.45
C ARG A 105 -18.39 1.76 -7.44
N ASP A 106 -19.66 1.52 -7.24
CA ASP A 106 -20.21 0.16 -7.11
C ASP A 106 -19.45 -0.67 -6.08
N ASN A 107 -18.88 -1.80 -6.48
CA ASN A 107 -18.09 -2.68 -5.62
C ASN A 107 -16.59 -2.30 -5.55
N LEU A 108 -16.17 -1.23 -6.23
CA LEU A 108 -14.79 -0.75 -6.28
C LEU A 108 -14.61 0.45 -5.34
N THR A 109 -13.64 0.38 -4.46
CA THR A 109 -13.10 1.51 -3.70
C THR A 109 -11.68 1.78 -4.14
N VAL A 110 -11.41 2.96 -4.68
CA VAL A 110 -10.05 3.45 -4.95
C VAL A 110 -9.62 4.30 -3.78
N SER A 111 -8.50 3.97 -3.19
CA SER A 111 -7.97 4.58 -1.98
C SER A 111 -6.48 4.87 -2.14
N PHE A 112 -5.98 5.79 -1.34
CA PHE A 112 -4.55 6.02 -1.18
C PHE A 112 -4.13 5.55 0.22
N ILE A 113 -2.90 5.04 0.34
CA ILE A 113 -2.39 4.65 1.66
C ILE A 113 -2.43 5.85 2.60
N PRO A 114 -2.88 5.69 3.86
CA PRO A 114 -2.95 6.81 4.80
C PRO A 114 -1.55 7.19 5.27
N TYR A 115 -1.36 8.44 5.67
CA TYR A 115 -0.13 8.82 6.37
C TYR A 115 0.01 8.05 7.68
N LYS A 116 1.25 7.75 8.07
CA LYS A 116 1.50 7.27 9.43
C LYS A 116 1.32 8.39 10.45
N THR A 117 1.14 8.04 11.70
CA THR A 117 1.02 8.99 12.81
C THR A 117 2.20 9.98 12.80
N GLY A 118 1.89 11.26 12.88
CA GLY A 118 2.87 12.36 12.89
C GLY A 118 3.29 12.87 11.52
N VAL A 119 2.80 12.26 10.43
CA VAL A 119 3.01 12.72 9.04
C VAL A 119 1.68 13.17 8.46
N ASN A 120 1.63 14.31 7.80
CA ASN A 120 0.40 14.86 7.24
C ASN A 120 0.54 15.55 5.88
N ARG A 121 1.70 15.47 5.25
CA ARG A 121 1.99 16.13 3.97
C ARG A 121 3.13 15.49 3.21
N GLY A 122 3.22 15.80 1.92
CA GLY A 122 4.26 15.33 1.00
C GLY A 122 3.95 13.97 0.41
N ASP A 123 4.84 13.51 -0.45
CA ASP A 123 4.80 12.16 -0.99
C ASP A 123 4.93 11.14 0.15
N PHE A 124 4.20 10.04 0.05
CA PHE A 124 4.21 8.98 1.04
C PHE A 124 4.04 7.62 0.36
N LEU A 125 5.09 6.83 0.43
CA LEU A 125 5.18 5.49 -0.14
C LEU A 125 5.01 4.46 0.98
N ILE A 126 4.74 3.22 0.62
CA ILE A 126 4.57 2.16 1.62
C ILE A 126 5.83 1.96 2.48
N GLU A 127 7.01 2.18 1.93
CA GLU A 127 8.27 2.10 2.67
C GLU A 127 8.42 3.21 3.74
N ASP A 128 7.68 4.32 3.61
CA ASP A 128 7.71 5.43 4.57
C ASP A 128 7.03 5.10 5.90
N TYR A 129 6.30 3.98 5.96
CA TYR A 129 5.82 3.44 7.24
C TYR A 129 6.94 2.96 8.15
N PHE A 130 8.08 2.53 7.59
CA PHE A 130 9.22 2.14 8.40
C PHE A 130 9.83 3.33 9.13
N SER A 131 10.41 3.08 10.32
CA SER A 131 11.08 4.14 11.07
C SER A 131 12.33 4.62 10.32
N TRP A 132 12.39 5.92 10.05
CA TRP A 132 13.56 6.51 9.42
C TRP A 132 14.83 6.27 10.25
N ASP A 133 14.82 6.63 11.53
CA ASP A 133 16.02 6.56 12.39
C ASP A 133 16.46 5.13 12.70
N LYS A 134 15.50 4.24 12.97
CA LYS A 134 15.79 2.87 13.39
C LYS A 134 16.08 1.93 12.22
N THR A 135 15.42 2.14 11.06
CA THR A 135 15.40 1.15 9.99
C THR A 135 16.04 1.67 8.71
N VAL A 136 15.60 2.83 8.21
CA VAL A 136 16.00 3.33 6.89
C VAL A 136 17.37 3.98 6.93
N LYS A 137 17.61 4.89 7.87
CA LYS A 137 18.88 5.62 7.99
C LYS A 137 20.10 4.70 8.12
N PRO A 138 20.10 3.64 8.93
CA PRO A 138 21.25 2.72 8.98
C PRO A 138 21.56 2.02 7.66
N MET A 139 20.54 1.81 6.80
CA MET A 139 20.75 1.26 5.46
C MET A 139 21.33 2.32 4.49
N VAL A 140 20.88 3.57 4.62
CA VAL A 140 21.40 4.69 3.86
C VAL A 140 22.87 4.91 4.18
N ASP A 141 23.22 4.98 5.45
CA ASP A 141 24.58 5.22 5.92
C ASP A 141 25.54 4.14 5.40
N LYS A 142 25.15 2.86 5.49
CA LYS A 142 25.92 1.76 4.90
C LYS A 142 26.05 1.84 3.40
N THR A 143 25.04 2.37 2.71
CA THR A 143 25.08 2.56 1.24
C THR A 143 26.02 3.68 0.86
N ILE A 144 26.06 4.76 1.66
CA ILE A 144 26.98 5.89 1.47
C ILE A 144 28.42 5.46 1.75
N GLU A 145 28.67 4.74 2.85
CA GLU A 145 29.99 4.22 3.20
C GLU A 145 30.57 3.29 2.11
N ASN A 146 29.71 2.53 1.44
CA ASN A 146 30.10 1.64 0.34
C ASN A 146 30.11 2.30 -1.05
N SER A 147 29.69 3.56 -1.18
CA SER A 147 29.67 4.28 -2.45
C SER A 147 30.79 5.32 -2.49
N HIS A 148 31.58 5.31 -3.56
CA HIS A 148 32.60 6.35 -3.79
C HIS A 148 32.01 7.69 -4.25
N HIS A 149 30.67 7.80 -4.31
CA HIS A 149 29.97 9.02 -4.68
C HIS A 149 29.02 9.45 -3.56
N PRO A 150 29.17 10.68 -3.03
CA PRO A 150 28.19 11.24 -2.09
C PRO A 150 26.84 11.32 -2.81
N LEU A 151 25.82 10.71 -2.23
CA LEU A 151 24.44 10.82 -2.70
C LEU A 151 23.99 12.28 -2.51
N LYS A 152 24.21 13.09 -3.55
CA LYS A 152 23.64 14.44 -3.63
C LYS A 152 22.14 14.28 -3.90
N ASN A 153 21.35 14.62 -2.90
CA ASN A 153 19.88 14.60 -2.89
C ASN A 153 19.26 13.21 -2.67
N LEU A 154 18.77 12.97 -1.48
CA LEU A 154 17.87 11.87 -1.12
C LEU A 154 16.42 12.39 -1.00
N PRO A 155 15.68 12.64 -2.09
CA PRO A 155 14.24 12.94 -1.98
C PRO A 155 13.38 11.69 -2.12
N LYS A 156 13.88 10.60 -2.71
CA LYS A 156 13.17 9.31 -2.82
C LYS A 156 14.10 8.17 -2.38
N LEU A 157 13.54 7.19 -1.66
CA LEU A 157 14.27 5.97 -1.32
C LEU A 157 14.79 5.32 -2.60
N SER A 158 16.10 5.15 -2.71
CA SER A 158 16.68 4.51 -3.88
C SER A 158 16.18 3.07 -4.02
N SER A 159 16.12 2.56 -5.22
CA SER A 159 15.74 1.16 -5.49
C SER A 159 16.56 0.15 -4.67
N ARG A 160 17.82 0.50 -4.36
CA ARG A 160 18.71 -0.30 -3.51
C ARG A 160 18.24 -0.36 -2.06
N ILE A 161 17.76 0.76 -1.50
CA ILE A 161 17.21 0.82 -0.14
C ILE A 161 15.88 0.05 -0.09
N LYS A 162 15.00 0.27 -1.07
CA LYS A 162 13.75 -0.48 -1.20
C LYS A 162 14.00 -2.00 -1.24
N LYS A 163 14.98 -2.43 -2.04
CA LYS A 163 15.39 -3.84 -2.10
C LYS A 163 15.95 -4.33 -0.77
N GLY A 164 16.76 -3.54 -0.08
CA GLY A 164 17.26 -3.84 1.25
C GLY A 164 16.16 -4.03 2.30
N LEU A 165 15.13 -3.18 2.27
CA LEU A 165 13.94 -3.31 3.13
C LEU A 165 13.19 -4.61 2.81
N GLU A 166 12.94 -4.89 1.52
CA GLU A 166 12.29 -6.13 1.10
C GLU A 166 13.06 -7.37 1.56
N ASP A 167 14.37 -7.40 1.39
CA ASP A 167 15.20 -8.56 1.76
C ASP A 167 15.24 -8.79 3.27
N LYS A 168 15.10 -7.74 4.09
CA LYS A 168 15.25 -7.79 5.54
C LYS A 168 13.95 -7.74 6.34
N HIS A 169 12.80 -7.43 5.71
CA HIS A 169 11.54 -7.19 6.45
C HIS A 169 11.14 -8.33 7.38
N MET A 170 11.48 -9.57 7.07
CA MET A 170 11.19 -10.72 7.94
C MET A 170 12.02 -10.75 9.22
N THR A 171 13.15 -10.03 9.27
CA THR A 171 14.00 -9.91 10.45
C THR A 171 13.66 -8.72 11.34
N PHE A 172 12.79 -7.81 10.84
CA PHE A 172 12.36 -6.64 11.58
C PHE A 172 11.42 -7.00 12.71
N THR A 173 11.54 -6.24 13.78
CA THR A 173 10.71 -6.39 14.98
C THR A 173 9.39 -5.61 14.83
N LYS A 174 8.54 -5.76 15.83
CA LYS A 174 7.28 -5.07 15.93
C LYS A 174 7.43 -3.54 15.91
N GLU A 175 8.41 -3.01 16.62
CA GLU A 175 8.67 -1.57 16.72
C GLU A 175 8.99 -0.94 15.35
N GLU A 176 9.61 -1.72 14.46
CA GLU A 176 9.90 -1.25 13.10
C GLU A 176 8.64 -1.22 12.22
N PHE A 177 7.62 -2.01 12.56
CA PHE A 177 6.34 -2.08 11.85
C PHE A 177 5.21 -1.24 12.48
N GLU A 178 5.42 -0.56 13.60
CA GLU A 178 4.39 0.26 14.25
C GLU A 178 3.79 1.33 13.33
N GLY A 179 4.58 1.87 12.40
CA GLY A 179 4.09 2.84 11.42
C GLY A 179 2.99 2.31 10.51
N PHE A 180 2.85 0.99 10.35
CA PHE A 180 1.81 0.37 9.52
C PHE A 180 0.41 0.37 10.17
N ILE A 181 0.28 0.74 11.44
CA ILE A 181 -0.99 0.74 12.18
C ILE A 181 -2.08 1.49 11.43
N THR A 182 -1.78 2.68 10.90
CA THR A 182 -2.76 3.49 10.15
C THR A 182 -3.25 2.81 8.88
N LEU A 183 -2.39 2.08 8.18
CA LEU A 183 -2.77 1.29 7.00
C LEU A 183 -3.63 0.08 7.41
N LEU A 184 -3.26 -0.63 8.46
CA LEU A 184 -4.06 -1.77 8.95
C LEU A 184 -5.44 -1.33 9.42
N ASP A 185 -5.54 -0.22 10.14
CA ASP A 185 -6.82 0.37 10.56
C ASP A 185 -7.69 0.71 9.34
N LYS A 186 -7.08 1.26 8.29
CA LYS A 186 -7.81 1.57 7.05
C LYS A 186 -8.27 0.30 6.32
N ILE A 187 -7.45 -0.74 6.27
CA ILE A 187 -7.86 -2.04 5.70
C ILE A 187 -9.02 -2.63 6.49
N VAL A 188 -8.96 -2.64 7.83
CA VAL A 188 -10.07 -3.08 8.68
C VAL A 188 -11.33 -2.30 8.35
N LYS A 189 -11.26 -0.98 8.35
CA LYS A 189 -12.39 -0.09 8.06
C LYS A 189 -13.01 -0.41 6.70
N LEU A 190 -12.22 -0.34 5.64
CA LEU A 190 -12.74 -0.49 4.27
C LEU A 190 -13.23 -1.92 3.98
N SER A 191 -12.62 -2.94 4.57
CA SER A 191 -13.02 -4.33 4.36
C SER A 191 -14.30 -4.73 5.12
N THR A 192 -14.63 -4.04 6.22
CA THR A 192 -15.79 -4.32 7.06
C THR A 192 -16.98 -3.40 6.80
N GLU A 193 -16.80 -2.27 6.10
CA GLU A 193 -17.91 -1.41 5.69
C GLU A 193 -18.88 -2.19 4.80
N GLU A 194 -20.17 -2.22 5.18
CA GLU A 194 -21.20 -2.77 4.31
C GLU A 194 -21.33 -1.90 3.05
N GLY A 195 -21.43 -2.56 1.89
CA GLY A 195 -21.75 -1.87 0.64
C GLY A 195 -23.14 -1.23 0.76
N ILE A 196 -23.24 0.04 0.38
CA ILE A 196 -24.52 0.76 0.28
C ILE A 196 -25.27 0.25 -0.93
#